data_ac14a8564ce1e648c03f138e41d4fef3
#
_entry.id   ac14a8564ce1e648c03f138e41d4fef3
#
_cell.length_a   1.000
_cell.length_b   1.000
_cell.length_c   1.000
_cell.angle_alpha   90.00
_cell.angle_beta   90.00
_cell.angle_gamma   90.00
#
_symmetry.space_group_name_H-M   'P 1'
#
loop_
_entity.id
_entity.type
_entity.pdbx_description
1 polymer ?
#
loop_
_entity_poly.entity_id
_entity_poly.type
_entity_poly.pdbx_seq_one_letter_code
_entity_poly.pdbx_strand_id
1 'polypeptide(L)'
;DIAEAVKTGNYKHTMLQGERLGFVFPVYAWAPPQTVTDFVKNLELYYSGDPYLFAVCTCGSSAGEAIDLLGKALQENGLTLDSGFSVVMPDSFTVLFDAGTKAEQYALLEKADRTLDNILRAIRLNWSNFFRVKKGRGAGVLSKIVNPAFRRGLKTKPFYVTEDCSHCGLCERVCTSGCIRLTAGIPVWTEKRCNMCMACVNRCPKMAIQYGKSTTKRGRYVHPIYQNRKGESE
;
A
#
# COMPACT_ATOMS: atom_id res chain seq x y z
N ASP A 1 5.94 -8.35 -7.66
CA ASP A 1 5.37 -7.79 -6.42
C ASP A 1 6.48 -7.32 -5.48
N ILE A 2 6.42 -6.06 -5.02
CA ILE A 2 7.47 -5.44 -4.17
C ILE A 2 7.62 -6.20 -2.83
N ALA A 3 6.52 -6.61 -2.22
CA ALA A 3 6.58 -7.31 -0.94
C ALA A 3 7.23 -8.69 -1.09
N GLU A 4 6.99 -9.36 -2.20
CA GLU A 4 7.64 -10.64 -2.52
C GLU A 4 9.12 -10.44 -2.85
N ALA A 5 9.45 -9.43 -3.65
CA ALA A 5 10.84 -9.12 -3.97
C ALA A 5 11.68 -8.84 -2.72
N VAL A 6 11.13 -8.08 -1.76
CA VAL A 6 11.80 -7.81 -0.47
C VAL A 6 11.95 -9.07 0.38
N LYS A 7 10.95 -9.96 0.41
CA LYS A 7 11.01 -11.24 1.16
C LYS A 7 12.06 -12.20 0.58
N THR A 8 12.17 -12.24 -0.74
CA THR A 8 13.09 -13.17 -1.45
C THR A 8 14.46 -12.58 -1.73
N GLY A 9 14.65 -11.28 -1.51
CA GLY A 9 15.89 -10.58 -1.89
C GLY A 9 16.07 -10.41 -3.39
N ASN A 10 14.99 -10.53 -4.18
CA ASN A 10 15.07 -10.39 -5.63
C ASN A 10 14.84 -8.93 -6.03
N TYR A 11 15.93 -8.20 -6.23
CA TYR A 11 15.93 -6.78 -6.61
C TYR A 11 16.38 -6.52 -8.04
N LYS A 12 16.72 -7.58 -8.80
CA LYS A 12 17.21 -7.47 -10.18
C LYS A 12 16.07 -7.50 -11.16
N HIS A 13 15.95 -6.45 -11.95
CA HIS A 13 14.93 -6.34 -12.97
C HIS A 13 15.51 -5.82 -14.28
N THR A 14 14.99 -6.33 -15.40
CA THR A 14 15.37 -5.87 -16.74
C THR A 14 14.16 -5.25 -17.41
N MET A 15 14.35 -4.11 -18.03
CA MET A 15 13.36 -3.45 -18.90
C MET A 15 13.76 -3.60 -20.35
N LEU A 16 12.83 -4.02 -21.17
CA LEU A 16 13.00 -4.02 -22.62
C LEU A 16 12.74 -2.61 -23.18
N GLN A 17 13.24 -2.36 -24.38
CA GLN A 17 13.01 -1.08 -25.07
C GLN A 17 11.50 -0.83 -25.26
N GLY A 18 11.05 0.35 -24.88
CA GLY A 18 9.63 0.75 -24.95
C GLY A 18 8.77 0.33 -23.77
N GLU A 19 9.29 -0.43 -22.83
CA GLU A 19 8.60 -0.72 -21.57
C GLU A 19 8.59 0.49 -20.64
N ARG A 20 7.67 0.47 -19.68
CA ARG A 20 7.52 1.48 -18.64
C ARG A 20 7.60 0.83 -17.27
N LEU A 21 8.33 1.45 -16.35
CA LEU A 21 8.39 0.96 -14.97
C LEU A 21 7.48 1.79 -14.07
N GLY A 22 6.49 1.14 -13.46
CA GLY A 22 5.54 1.79 -12.57
C GLY A 22 5.67 1.32 -11.12
N PHE A 23 5.77 2.27 -10.19
CA PHE A 23 5.69 2.03 -8.75
C PHE A 23 4.28 2.31 -8.26
N VAL A 24 3.52 1.26 -7.92
CA VAL A 24 2.15 1.39 -7.41
C VAL A 24 2.11 0.97 -5.95
N PHE A 25 1.71 1.88 -5.05
CA PHE A 25 1.77 1.62 -3.61
C PHE A 25 0.75 2.45 -2.81
N PRO A 26 0.35 1.99 -1.63
CA PRO A 26 -0.47 2.77 -0.71
C PRO A 26 0.38 3.78 0.08
N VAL A 27 -0.23 4.91 0.45
CA VAL A 27 0.42 5.89 1.34
C VAL A 27 0.25 5.48 2.80
N TYR A 28 1.35 5.42 3.54
CA TYR A 28 1.35 5.19 4.97
C TYR A 28 1.94 6.39 5.71
N ALA A 29 1.11 7.08 6.48
CA ALA A 29 1.51 8.28 7.21
C ALA A 29 2.26 9.30 6.33
N TRP A 30 1.68 9.63 5.18
CA TRP A 30 2.19 10.58 4.16
C TRP A 30 3.54 10.24 3.54
N ALA A 31 3.91 8.96 3.55
CA ALA A 31 5.13 8.45 2.92
C ALA A 31 4.89 7.09 2.24
N PRO A 32 5.83 6.61 1.40
CA PRO A 32 5.80 5.24 0.93
C PRO A 32 5.93 4.25 2.09
N PRO A 33 5.34 3.05 1.99
CA PRO A 33 5.63 1.95 2.91
C PRO A 33 7.14 1.67 2.98
N GLN A 34 7.62 1.21 4.14
CA GLN A 34 9.04 0.87 4.31
C GLN A 34 9.52 -0.15 3.27
N THR A 35 8.69 -1.16 2.97
CA THR A 35 8.99 -2.16 1.94
C THR A 35 9.23 -1.56 0.56
N VAL A 36 8.50 -0.50 0.18
CA VAL A 36 8.72 0.20 -1.10
C VAL A 36 10.05 0.95 -1.08
N THR A 37 10.36 1.62 0.03
CA THR A 37 11.64 2.34 0.18
C THR A 37 12.81 1.38 0.18
N ASP A 38 12.68 0.24 0.88
CA ASP A 38 13.73 -0.79 0.95
C ASP A 38 13.93 -1.47 -0.41
N PHE A 39 12.84 -1.71 -1.15
CA PHE A 39 12.93 -2.23 -2.51
C PHE A 39 13.68 -1.27 -3.43
N VAL A 40 13.30 0.02 -3.44
CA VAL A 40 13.93 1.02 -4.30
C VAL A 40 15.42 1.18 -3.99
N LYS A 41 15.80 1.17 -2.71
CA LYS A 41 17.22 1.29 -2.30
C LYS A 41 18.11 0.14 -2.80
N ASN A 42 17.53 -1.04 -2.97
CA ASN A 42 18.25 -2.22 -3.42
C ASN A 42 17.98 -2.57 -4.90
N LEU A 43 17.17 -1.77 -5.59
CA LEU A 43 16.77 -2.02 -6.97
C LEU A 43 18.00 -1.96 -7.90
N GLU A 44 18.26 -3.07 -8.57
CA GLU A 44 19.20 -3.16 -9.68
C GLU A 44 18.39 -3.23 -10.98
N LEU A 45 18.30 -2.09 -11.69
CA LEU A 45 17.53 -2.00 -12.92
C LEU A 45 18.47 -2.01 -14.13
N TYR A 46 18.31 -2.99 -15.01
CA TYR A 46 19.02 -3.10 -16.28
C TYR A 46 18.09 -2.65 -17.41
N TYR A 47 18.50 -1.65 -18.18
CA TYR A 47 17.73 -1.08 -19.28
C TYR A 47 18.62 -0.52 -20.38
N SER A 48 18.06 -0.32 -21.57
CA SER A 48 18.70 0.39 -22.66
C SER A 48 17.88 1.60 -23.08
N GLY A 49 18.54 2.72 -23.39
CA GLY A 49 17.90 4.00 -23.70
C GLY A 49 17.38 4.73 -22.46
N ASP A 50 16.37 5.58 -22.64
CA ASP A 50 15.77 6.36 -21.55
C ASP A 50 14.51 5.65 -21.06
N PRO A 51 14.52 5.04 -19.87
CA PRO A 51 13.36 4.36 -19.32
C PRO A 51 12.33 5.39 -18.83
N TYR A 52 11.04 5.17 -19.15
CA TYR A 52 9.96 5.96 -18.57
C TYR A 52 9.53 5.38 -17.23
N LEU A 53 9.73 6.14 -16.16
CA LEU A 53 9.38 5.76 -14.79
C LEU A 53 8.20 6.58 -14.27
N PHE A 54 7.20 5.90 -13.73
CA PHE A 54 6.05 6.58 -13.12
C PHE A 54 5.70 6.01 -11.74
N ALA A 55 4.99 6.81 -10.96
CA ALA A 55 4.47 6.37 -9.67
C ALA A 55 2.98 6.68 -9.53
N VAL A 56 2.23 5.74 -8.97
CA VAL A 56 0.83 5.93 -8.58
C VAL A 56 0.67 5.52 -7.12
N CYS A 57 0.27 6.45 -6.26
CA CYS A 57 -0.02 6.11 -4.88
C CYS A 57 -1.51 6.22 -4.56
N THR A 58 -2.03 5.32 -3.72
CA THR A 58 -3.39 5.39 -3.18
C THR A 58 -3.38 5.96 -1.77
N CYS A 59 -4.34 6.83 -1.45
CA CYS A 59 -4.46 7.46 -0.13
C CYS A 59 -5.91 7.66 0.27
N GLY A 60 -6.21 7.73 1.58
CA GLY A 60 -7.56 8.01 2.07
C GLY A 60 -8.01 9.46 1.83
N SER A 61 -7.11 10.44 1.98
CA SER A 61 -7.42 11.85 1.80
C SER A 61 -6.34 12.63 1.07
N SER A 62 -5.08 12.40 1.39
CA SER A 62 -3.93 13.09 0.81
C SER A 62 -2.70 12.19 0.82
N ALA A 63 -1.83 12.39 -0.17
CA ALA A 63 -0.62 11.59 -0.36
C ALA A 63 0.59 12.12 0.42
N GLY A 64 0.52 13.34 0.95
CA GLY A 64 1.67 13.97 1.60
C GLY A 64 2.87 14.06 0.66
N GLU A 65 4.02 13.67 1.18
CA GLU A 65 5.29 13.67 0.46
C GLU A 65 5.63 12.30 -0.17
N ALA A 66 4.65 11.38 -0.27
CA ALA A 66 4.92 10.01 -0.69
C ALA A 66 5.61 9.89 -2.06
N ILE A 67 5.18 10.68 -3.04
CA ILE A 67 5.78 10.68 -4.39
C ILE A 67 7.16 11.34 -4.37
N ASP A 68 7.33 12.45 -3.65
CA ASP A 68 8.62 13.15 -3.57
C ASP A 68 9.67 12.31 -2.84
N LEU A 69 9.28 11.60 -1.79
CA LEU A 69 10.16 10.67 -1.06
C LEU A 69 10.56 9.47 -1.91
N LEU A 70 9.64 8.93 -2.71
CA LEU A 70 9.97 7.89 -3.69
C LEU A 70 10.94 8.43 -4.75
N GLY A 71 10.65 9.60 -5.32
CA GLY A 71 11.51 10.24 -6.32
C GLY A 71 12.94 10.45 -5.81
N LYS A 72 13.10 10.89 -4.56
CA LYS A 72 14.43 11.01 -3.92
C LYS A 72 15.13 9.67 -3.79
N ALA A 73 14.43 8.63 -3.34
CA ALA A 73 15.02 7.29 -3.22
C ALA A 73 15.44 6.72 -4.60
N LEU A 74 14.69 7.01 -5.66
CA LEU A 74 15.05 6.66 -7.04
C LEU A 74 16.29 7.43 -7.51
N GLN A 75 16.37 8.74 -7.22
CA GLN A 75 17.53 9.58 -7.56
C GLN A 75 18.81 9.09 -6.87
N GLU A 76 18.73 8.60 -5.64
CA GLU A 76 19.85 7.98 -4.93
C GLU A 76 20.38 6.73 -5.67
N ASN A 77 19.52 6.09 -6.48
CA ASN A 77 19.86 4.96 -7.36
C ASN A 77 20.12 5.36 -8.83
N GLY A 78 20.28 6.63 -9.11
CA GLY A 78 20.54 7.15 -10.47
C GLY A 78 19.33 7.10 -11.40
N LEU A 79 18.11 6.92 -10.86
CA LEU A 79 16.87 6.85 -11.62
C LEU A 79 16.03 8.12 -11.44
N THR A 80 15.35 8.55 -12.49
CA THR A 80 14.48 9.74 -12.46
C THR A 80 13.02 9.34 -12.63
N LEU A 81 12.15 9.87 -11.78
CA LEU A 81 10.70 9.68 -11.89
C LEU A 81 10.14 10.71 -12.88
N ASP A 82 9.56 10.24 -13.99
CA ASP A 82 8.99 11.10 -15.04
C ASP A 82 7.63 11.67 -14.65
N SER A 83 6.79 10.87 -14.00
CA SER A 83 5.46 11.31 -13.59
C SER A 83 4.99 10.66 -12.29
N GLY A 84 4.11 11.38 -11.57
CA GLY A 84 3.62 10.94 -10.29
C GLY A 84 2.17 11.31 -10.03
N PHE A 85 1.40 10.38 -9.48
CA PHE A 85 -0.03 10.51 -9.33
C PHE A 85 -0.49 10.03 -7.95
N SER A 86 -1.57 10.64 -7.44
CA SER A 86 -2.28 10.12 -6.28
C SER A 86 -3.74 9.85 -6.62
N VAL A 87 -4.27 8.73 -6.12
CA VAL A 87 -5.67 8.33 -6.23
C VAL A 87 -6.27 8.26 -4.85
N VAL A 88 -7.35 9.01 -4.62
CA VAL A 88 -8.08 8.94 -3.35
C VAL A 88 -8.98 7.71 -3.38
N MET A 89 -8.83 6.86 -2.36
CA MET A 89 -9.55 5.59 -2.20
C MET A 89 -10.21 5.53 -0.82
N PRO A 90 -11.20 4.67 -0.60
CA PRO A 90 -11.71 4.44 0.75
C PRO A 90 -10.60 4.06 1.73
N ASP A 91 -10.65 4.61 2.95
CA ASP A 91 -9.59 4.39 3.92
C ASP A 91 -9.62 2.95 4.45
N SER A 92 -8.46 2.31 4.48
CA SER A 92 -8.28 0.96 5.01
C SER A 92 -7.55 0.93 6.35
N PHE A 93 -7.07 2.08 6.84
CA PHE A 93 -6.37 2.16 8.12
C PHE A 93 -7.36 2.27 9.29
N THR A 94 -8.11 1.19 9.51
CA THR A 94 -9.19 1.09 10.50
C THR A 94 -8.75 1.25 11.96
N VAL A 95 -7.45 1.40 12.24
CA VAL A 95 -6.95 1.77 13.57
C VAL A 95 -7.33 3.21 13.95
N LEU A 96 -7.29 4.14 12.99
CA LEU A 96 -7.60 5.55 13.23
C LEU A 96 -8.87 6.03 12.53
N PHE A 97 -9.17 5.48 11.34
CA PHE A 97 -10.25 5.98 10.48
C PHE A 97 -11.33 4.92 10.31
N ASP A 98 -12.56 5.36 10.09
CA ASP A 98 -13.64 4.48 9.65
C ASP A 98 -13.59 4.32 8.12
N ALA A 99 -13.99 3.15 7.64
CA ALA A 99 -14.03 2.88 6.20
C ALA A 99 -15.17 3.62 5.47
N GLY A 100 -16.05 4.28 6.21
CA GLY A 100 -17.28 4.91 5.69
C GLY A 100 -18.36 3.91 5.30
N THR A 101 -19.52 4.43 4.95
CA THR A 101 -20.65 3.65 4.44
C THR A 101 -20.36 3.07 3.05
N LYS A 102 -21.07 2.04 2.66
CA LYS A 102 -20.95 1.46 1.30
C LYS A 102 -21.20 2.49 0.20
N ALA A 103 -22.17 3.36 0.38
CA ALA A 103 -22.48 4.43 -0.59
C ALA A 103 -21.30 5.40 -0.75
N GLU A 104 -20.67 5.81 0.35
CA GLU A 104 -19.48 6.66 0.32
C GLU A 104 -18.29 5.96 -0.32
N GLN A 105 -18.08 4.67 -0.02
CA GLN A 105 -17.04 3.84 -0.66
C GLN A 105 -17.24 3.79 -2.18
N TYR A 106 -18.45 3.49 -2.66
CA TYR A 106 -18.74 3.43 -4.10
C TYR A 106 -18.56 4.80 -4.79
N ALA A 107 -19.03 5.89 -4.17
CA ALA A 107 -18.83 7.22 -4.71
C ALA A 107 -17.35 7.62 -4.82
N LEU A 108 -16.50 7.16 -3.88
CA LEU A 108 -15.05 7.36 -3.97
C LEU A 108 -14.44 6.52 -5.08
N LEU A 109 -14.88 5.26 -5.27
CA LEU A 109 -14.39 4.37 -6.32
C LEU A 109 -14.70 4.92 -7.72
N GLU A 110 -15.91 5.43 -7.96
CA GLU A 110 -16.26 6.08 -9.23
C GLU A 110 -15.36 7.29 -9.55
N LYS A 111 -15.02 8.09 -8.51
CA LYS A 111 -14.06 9.20 -8.68
C LYS A 111 -12.65 8.69 -8.95
N ALA A 112 -12.26 7.60 -8.31
CA ALA A 112 -10.97 6.95 -8.52
C ALA A 112 -10.84 6.43 -9.95
N ASP A 113 -11.88 5.78 -10.48
CA ASP A 113 -11.90 5.25 -11.86
C ASP A 113 -11.69 6.38 -12.89
N ARG A 114 -12.41 7.50 -12.76
CA ARG A 114 -12.20 8.68 -13.62
C ARG A 114 -10.79 9.26 -13.49
N THR A 115 -10.20 9.21 -12.32
CA THR A 115 -8.81 9.66 -12.09
C THR A 115 -7.84 8.70 -12.77
N LEU A 116 -8.08 7.40 -12.67
CA LEU A 116 -7.25 6.35 -13.28
C LEU A 116 -7.25 6.43 -14.80
N ASP A 117 -8.39 6.75 -15.45
CA ASP A 117 -8.45 6.95 -16.90
C ASP A 117 -7.49 8.05 -17.36
N ASN A 118 -7.46 9.19 -16.66
CA ASN A 118 -6.53 10.28 -16.94
C ASN A 118 -5.06 9.88 -16.71
N ILE A 119 -4.79 9.13 -15.64
CA ILE A 119 -3.46 8.61 -15.31
C ILE A 119 -3.00 7.65 -16.43
N LEU A 120 -3.84 6.71 -16.82
CA LEU A 120 -3.53 5.76 -17.90
C LEU A 120 -3.22 6.47 -19.22
N ARG A 121 -3.97 7.53 -19.55
CA ARG A 121 -3.68 8.36 -20.72
C ARG A 121 -2.31 9.01 -20.62
N ALA A 122 -1.96 9.61 -19.50
CA ALA A 122 -0.67 10.26 -19.29
C ALA A 122 0.49 9.26 -19.41
N ILE A 123 0.35 8.07 -18.81
CA ILE A 123 1.36 7.01 -18.86
C ILE A 123 1.50 6.48 -20.30
N ARG A 124 0.38 6.23 -21.02
CA ARG A 124 0.42 5.75 -22.41
C ARG A 124 1.12 6.72 -23.36
N LEU A 125 1.02 8.01 -23.09
CA LEU A 125 1.62 9.07 -23.89
C LEU A 125 3.01 9.51 -23.37
N ASN A 126 3.56 8.83 -22.37
CA ASN A 126 4.85 9.14 -21.72
C ASN A 126 4.98 10.62 -21.30
N TRP A 127 3.96 11.16 -20.66
CA TRP A 127 4.01 12.55 -20.19
C TRP A 127 5.08 12.70 -19.09
N SER A 128 6.16 13.37 -19.42
CA SER A 128 7.26 13.66 -18.50
C SER A 128 7.04 14.99 -17.76
N ASN A 129 7.63 15.11 -16.56
CA ASN A 129 7.46 16.25 -15.65
C ASN A 129 5.97 16.52 -15.30
N PHE A 130 5.17 15.44 -15.27
CA PHE A 130 3.73 15.54 -15.05
C PHE A 130 3.33 14.91 -13.72
N PHE A 131 3.12 15.76 -12.71
CA PHE A 131 2.77 15.35 -11.36
C PHE A 131 1.37 15.85 -10.98
N ARG A 132 0.47 14.91 -10.65
CA ARG A 132 -0.91 15.16 -10.18
C ARG A 132 -1.10 14.50 -8.82
N VAL A 133 -0.54 15.12 -7.79
CA VAL A 133 -0.49 14.60 -6.42
C VAL A 133 -1.26 15.50 -5.48
N LYS A 134 -2.25 14.95 -4.80
CA LYS A 134 -3.00 15.65 -3.74
C LYS A 134 -2.20 15.60 -2.44
N LYS A 135 -1.26 16.52 -2.24
CA LYS A 135 -0.35 16.54 -1.08
C LYS A 135 -1.05 16.82 0.26
N GLY A 136 -2.06 17.67 0.27
CA GLY A 136 -2.71 18.15 1.50
C GLY A 136 -2.00 19.36 2.11
N ARG A 137 -2.69 20.09 3.01
CA ARG A 137 -2.12 21.27 3.68
C ARG A 137 -1.07 20.85 4.73
N GLY A 138 0.08 21.51 4.74
CA GLY A 138 1.13 21.27 5.74
C GLY A 138 1.82 19.91 5.63
N ALA A 139 1.63 19.18 4.54
CA ALA A 139 2.14 17.81 4.37
C ALA A 139 3.65 17.70 4.59
N GLY A 140 4.44 18.66 4.08
CA GLY A 140 5.90 18.64 4.19
C GLY A 140 6.42 18.72 5.63
N VAL A 141 5.77 19.48 6.51
CA VAL A 141 6.13 19.57 7.93
C VAL A 141 5.58 18.39 8.72
N LEU A 142 4.31 18.07 8.50
CA LEU A 142 3.62 16.99 9.21
C LEU A 142 4.23 15.62 8.89
N SER A 143 4.62 15.35 7.65
CA SER A 143 5.24 14.06 7.28
C SER A 143 6.58 13.84 8.00
N LYS A 144 7.36 14.90 8.25
CA LYS A 144 8.62 14.80 9.00
C LYS A 144 8.44 14.38 10.46
N ILE A 145 7.29 14.66 11.05
CA ILE A 145 6.97 14.32 12.44
C ILE A 145 6.17 13.02 12.51
N VAL A 146 5.09 12.93 11.73
CA VAL A 146 4.13 11.83 11.80
C VAL A 146 4.73 10.53 11.25
N ASN A 147 5.50 10.58 10.17
CA ASN A 147 6.05 9.37 9.57
C ASN A 147 7.07 8.66 10.50
N PRO A 148 8.06 9.32 11.11
CA PRO A 148 8.94 8.68 12.08
C PRO A 148 8.18 8.15 13.31
N ALA A 149 7.20 8.88 13.81
CA ALA A 149 6.37 8.43 14.94
C ALA A 149 5.56 7.19 14.56
N PHE A 150 4.94 7.17 13.37
CA PHE A 150 4.23 6.02 12.82
C PHE A 150 5.17 4.81 12.71
N ARG A 151 6.34 4.96 12.11
CA ARG A 151 7.32 3.87 11.96
C ARG A 151 7.77 3.27 13.29
N ARG A 152 7.94 4.10 14.35
CA ARG A 152 8.24 3.62 15.71
C ARG A 152 7.07 2.88 16.36
N GLY A 153 5.84 3.22 15.98
CA GLY A 153 4.61 2.64 16.48
C GLY A 153 4.18 1.31 15.80
N LEU A 154 4.92 0.82 14.80
CA LEU A 154 4.61 -0.40 14.05
C LEU A 154 4.82 -1.66 14.91
N LYS A 155 3.88 -1.92 15.84
CA LYS A 155 3.96 -3.05 16.78
C LYS A 155 2.85 -4.05 16.51
N THR A 156 3.16 -5.34 16.62
CA THR A 156 2.21 -6.43 16.47
C THR A 156 1.47 -6.78 17.76
N LYS A 157 2.01 -6.41 18.93
CA LYS A 157 1.46 -6.75 20.25
C LYS A 157 -0.05 -6.44 20.44
N PRO A 158 -0.62 -5.34 19.88
CA PRO A 158 -2.05 -5.06 20.01
C PRO A 158 -2.98 -5.91 19.16
N PHE A 159 -2.45 -6.70 18.20
CA PHE A 159 -3.27 -7.63 17.43
C PHE A 159 -3.74 -8.80 18.28
N TYR A 160 -5.00 -9.18 18.14
CA TYR A 160 -5.55 -10.37 18.73
C TYR A 160 -6.64 -10.97 17.84
N VAL A 161 -7.03 -12.20 18.16
CA VAL A 161 -8.03 -12.98 17.44
C VAL A 161 -9.19 -13.27 18.38
N THR A 162 -10.43 -13.08 17.91
CA THR A 162 -11.64 -13.47 18.65
C THR A 162 -12.00 -14.93 18.38
N GLU A 163 -12.92 -15.47 19.17
CA GLU A 163 -13.44 -16.83 19.04
C GLU A 163 -14.16 -17.09 17.69
N ASP A 164 -14.55 -16.03 16.96
CA ASP A 164 -15.16 -16.11 15.64
C ASP A 164 -14.20 -16.60 14.53
N CYS A 165 -12.94 -16.87 14.86
CA CYS A 165 -11.95 -17.29 13.88
C CYS A 165 -12.34 -18.63 13.23
N SER A 166 -12.47 -18.63 11.90
CA SER A 166 -12.76 -19.84 11.12
C SER A 166 -11.53 -20.64 10.70
N HIS A 167 -10.35 -20.29 11.18
CA HIS A 167 -9.08 -20.97 10.89
C HIS A 167 -8.71 -21.05 9.40
N CYS A 168 -9.26 -20.15 8.55
CA CYS A 168 -9.12 -20.20 7.08
C CYS A 168 -7.71 -19.83 6.55
N GLY A 169 -6.80 -19.34 7.38
CA GLY A 169 -5.43 -19.00 7.01
C GLY A 169 -5.26 -17.75 6.12
N LEU A 170 -6.34 -17.07 5.72
CA LEU A 170 -6.25 -15.92 4.82
C LEU A 170 -5.32 -14.82 5.35
N CYS A 171 -5.31 -14.59 6.65
CA CYS A 171 -4.48 -13.55 7.28
C CYS A 171 -2.97 -13.79 7.10
N GLU A 172 -2.51 -15.02 7.13
CA GLU A 172 -1.12 -15.39 6.83
C GLU A 172 -0.80 -15.15 5.36
N ARG A 173 -1.66 -15.62 4.44
CA ARG A 173 -1.47 -15.46 2.99
C ARG A 173 -1.41 -13.99 2.54
N VAL A 174 -2.23 -13.12 3.14
CA VAL A 174 -2.27 -11.69 2.75
C VAL A 174 -1.27 -10.81 3.49
N CYS A 175 -0.45 -11.38 4.37
CA CYS A 175 0.49 -10.61 5.19
C CYS A 175 1.70 -10.15 4.35
N THR A 176 1.70 -8.90 3.91
CA THR A 176 2.80 -8.31 3.13
C THR A 176 4.12 -8.25 3.91
N SER A 177 4.06 -8.19 5.25
CA SER A 177 5.25 -8.22 6.12
C SER A 177 5.72 -9.63 6.45
N GLY A 178 4.96 -10.68 6.11
CA GLY A 178 5.27 -12.06 6.46
C GLY A 178 5.29 -12.35 7.96
N CYS A 179 4.70 -11.47 8.78
CA CYS A 179 4.79 -11.55 10.25
C CYS A 179 3.64 -12.34 10.91
N ILE A 180 2.80 -12.99 10.13
CA ILE A 180 1.73 -13.86 10.65
C ILE A 180 2.05 -15.30 10.29
N ARG A 181 1.92 -16.20 11.28
CA ARG A 181 1.97 -17.65 11.10
C ARG A 181 0.78 -18.30 11.80
N LEU A 182 0.33 -19.43 11.27
CA LEU A 182 -0.70 -20.22 11.93
C LEU A 182 -0.06 -21.19 12.93
N THR A 183 -0.52 -21.14 14.16
CA THR A 183 -0.18 -22.12 15.21
C THR A 183 -1.48 -22.80 15.64
N ALA A 184 -1.59 -24.09 15.41
CA ALA A 184 -2.83 -24.86 15.60
C ALA A 184 -4.05 -24.20 14.90
N GLY A 185 -3.84 -23.65 13.70
CA GLY A 185 -4.88 -22.97 12.92
C GLY A 185 -5.18 -21.53 13.35
N ILE A 186 -4.61 -21.04 14.44
CA ILE A 186 -4.83 -19.69 14.98
C ILE A 186 -3.68 -18.77 14.50
N PRO A 187 -3.97 -17.57 13.98
CA PRO A 187 -2.92 -16.65 13.60
C PRO A 187 -2.16 -16.07 14.79
N VAL A 188 -0.84 -16.16 14.73
CA VAL A 188 0.10 -15.59 15.68
C VAL A 188 1.04 -14.64 14.95
N TRP A 189 1.31 -13.47 15.53
CA TRP A 189 2.26 -12.51 14.99
C TRP A 189 3.66 -12.83 15.50
N THR A 190 4.53 -13.30 14.61
CA THR A 190 5.89 -13.76 14.91
C THR A 190 6.92 -12.64 14.88
N GLU A 191 6.65 -11.57 14.14
CA GLU A 191 7.53 -10.43 14.00
C GLU A 191 7.09 -9.25 14.88
N LYS A 192 8.06 -8.54 15.45
CA LYS A 192 7.78 -7.35 16.24
C LYS A 192 7.34 -6.15 15.42
N ARG A 193 7.72 -6.11 14.14
CA ARG A 193 7.38 -5.03 13.20
C ARG A 193 6.41 -5.52 12.14
N CYS A 194 5.44 -4.69 11.87
CA CYS A 194 4.39 -4.92 10.88
C CYS A 194 4.26 -3.64 10.04
N ASN A 195 4.00 -3.75 8.75
CA ASN A 195 3.73 -2.58 7.88
C ASN A 195 2.43 -1.85 8.22
N MET A 196 1.63 -2.38 9.14
CA MET A 196 0.31 -1.83 9.52
C MET A 196 -0.63 -1.63 8.33
N CYS A 197 -0.53 -2.49 7.32
CA CYS A 197 -1.37 -2.45 6.12
C CYS A 197 -2.83 -2.81 6.37
N MET A 198 -3.16 -3.33 7.54
CA MET A 198 -4.49 -3.78 7.95
C MET A 198 -5.14 -4.82 7.03
N ALA A 199 -4.39 -5.46 6.12
CA ALA A 199 -4.92 -6.45 5.21
C ALA A 199 -5.54 -7.65 5.97
N CYS A 200 -4.88 -8.14 7.02
CA CYS A 200 -5.40 -9.22 7.87
C CYS A 200 -6.71 -8.83 8.58
N VAL A 201 -6.84 -7.57 9.00
CA VAL A 201 -8.05 -7.06 9.67
C VAL A 201 -9.19 -6.86 8.67
N ASN A 202 -8.91 -6.18 7.55
CA ASN A 202 -9.94 -5.84 6.57
C ASN A 202 -10.45 -7.05 5.78
N ARG A 203 -9.58 -8.01 5.48
CA ARG A 203 -9.92 -9.19 4.65
C ARG A 203 -10.39 -10.39 5.44
N CYS A 204 -10.37 -10.35 6.78
CA CYS A 204 -10.89 -11.43 7.61
C CYS A 204 -12.41 -11.62 7.37
N PRO A 205 -12.87 -12.76 6.84
CA PRO A 205 -14.28 -12.96 6.50
C PRO A 205 -15.19 -13.01 7.72
N LYS A 206 -14.62 -13.34 8.88
CA LYS A 206 -15.31 -13.39 10.17
C LYS A 206 -15.08 -12.15 11.03
N MET A 207 -14.33 -11.14 10.52
CA MET A 207 -13.90 -9.97 11.29
C MET A 207 -13.22 -10.32 12.63
N ALA A 208 -12.68 -11.54 12.73
CA ALA A 208 -12.10 -12.08 13.96
C ALA A 208 -10.77 -11.44 14.36
N ILE A 209 -10.07 -10.78 13.44
CA ILE A 209 -8.80 -10.11 13.75
C ILE A 209 -9.06 -8.66 14.14
N GLN A 210 -8.54 -8.28 15.28
CA GLN A 210 -8.68 -6.94 15.86
C GLN A 210 -7.32 -6.33 16.24
N TYR A 211 -7.28 -5.00 16.36
CA TYR A 211 -6.13 -4.24 16.84
C TYR A 211 -6.54 -3.36 18.03
N GLY A 212 -6.23 -3.80 19.22
CA GLY A 212 -6.71 -3.17 20.47
C GLY A 212 -8.24 -3.03 20.44
N LYS A 213 -8.75 -1.96 21.06
CA LYS A 213 -10.18 -1.64 21.05
C LYS A 213 -10.61 -0.80 19.83
N SER A 214 -9.66 -0.29 19.05
CA SER A 214 -9.94 0.69 18.00
C SER A 214 -10.68 0.10 16.80
N THR A 215 -10.46 -1.17 16.48
CA THR A 215 -11.03 -1.80 15.29
C THR A 215 -12.33 -2.55 15.53
N THR A 216 -12.74 -2.77 16.79
CA THR A 216 -13.91 -3.59 17.14
C THR A 216 -15.25 -3.01 16.65
N LYS A 217 -15.35 -1.69 16.56
CA LYS A 217 -16.58 -0.98 16.16
C LYS A 217 -16.48 -0.31 14.78
N ARG A 218 -15.35 -0.45 14.09
CA ARG A 218 -15.13 0.20 12.78
C ARG A 218 -15.45 -0.74 11.63
N GLY A 219 -15.93 -0.16 10.55
CA GLY A 219 -16.18 -0.86 9.29
C GLY A 219 -14.89 -1.46 8.70
N ARG A 220 -15.06 -2.35 7.75
CA ARG A 220 -13.97 -2.97 6.98
C ARG A 220 -14.10 -2.55 5.52
N TYR A 221 -12.96 -2.33 4.89
CA TYR A 221 -12.92 -2.05 3.47
C TYR A 221 -12.07 -3.09 2.74
N VAL A 222 -12.70 -3.71 1.76
CA VAL A 222 -12.03 -4.51 0.73
C VAL A 222 -12.60 -4.05 -0.61
N HIS A 223 -11.73 -3.80 -1.58
CA HIS A 223 -12.17 -3.39 -2.91
C HIS A 223 -13.11 -4.45 -3.51
N PRO A 224 -14.24 -4.07 -4.16
CA PRO A 224 -15.26 -5.01 -4.63
C PRO A 224 -14.72 -6.13 -5.53
N ILE A 225 -13.73 -5.86 -6.36
CA ILE A 225 -13.07 -6.86 -7.21
C ILE A 225 -12.48 -8.06 -6.43
N TYR A 226 -12.07 -7.84 -5.18
CA TYR A 226 -11.56 -8.90 -4.30
C TYR A 226 -12.62 -9.53 -3.40
N GLN A 227 -13.81 -8.91 -3.30
CA GLN A 227 -14.94 -9.50 -2.57
C GLN A 227 -15.56 -10.64 -3.36
N ASN A 228 -15.55 -10.55 -4.69
CA ASN A 228 -16.16 -11.54 -5.61
C ASN A 228 -15.23 -12.73 -5.91
N ARG A 229 -13.96 -12.68 -5.53
CA ARG A 229 -12.99 -13.79 -5.70
C ARG A 229 -13.09 -14.88 -4.62
N LYS A 230 -14.24 -15.04 -3.99
CA LYS A 230 -14.47 -16.12 -3.01
C LYS A 230 -14.49 -17.53 -3.64
N GLY A 231 -14.34 -17.66 -4.96
CA GLY A 231 -14.40 -18.91 -5.69
C GLY A 231 -13.11 -19.36 -6.39
N GLU A 232 -12.05 -18.51 -6.39
CA GLU A 232 -10.77 -18.86 -7.02
C GLU A 232 -9.71 -19.11 -5.95
N SER A 233 -9.87 -20.21 -5.21
CA SER A 233 -8.81 -20.84 -4.41
C SER A 233 -8.70 -22.28 -4.90
N GLU A 234 -7.95 -22.45 -5.95
CA GLU A 234 -7.25 -23.69 -6.27
C GLU A 234 -5.77 -23.39 -6.45
#